data_5c46871cb23bb9c90214840d97460eec
#
_entry.id   5c46871cb23bb9c90214840d97460eec
#
_cell.length_a   1.000
_cell.length_b   1.000
_cell.length_c   1.000
_cell.angle_alpha   90.00
_cell.angle_beta   90.00
_cell.angle_gamma   90.00
#
_symmetry.space_group_name_H-M   'P 1'
#
loop_
_entity.id
_entity.type
_entity.pdbx_description
1 polymer ?
#
loop_
_entity_poly.entity_id
_entity_poly.type
_entity_poly.pdbx_seq_one_letter_code
_entity_poly.pdbx_strand_id
1 'polypeptide(L)'
;MKNQPHKFYTVGVALIFSIILLSFLTVKTVSAKDDVNTNRNPIADFDGDGKSDISVFRPSDGYWHILKSSGGSLSVKWGALTDTPVPGDYDGDGKTDLAIYRRGVMTLTNTLVSNNYYILKSSDNGILARPSGINSFFVYSYPEPADYDGDALTDAAAYTEEDGVPTPGYFEILQSSTNSKINRHWGTNADKRVPADYDGDGKADLAIYRYDSLFGNQVGVWFILQSTNNQMRIQRFGLPTDLLVPADYDGDGKADIAVFRPSDGFWYRINSSNGTFSATKFGLSDDKPVPADYDGDKKTDIAVFRPSMGIWYLQRSTAGFLAQPWGRSDDVPIPNVFVR
;
A
#
# COMPACT_ATOMS: atom_id res chain seq x y z
N MET A 1 -74.20 62.13 -37.20
CA MET A 1 -75.38 61.58 -36.50
C MET A 1 -75.54 60.13 -36.87
N LYS A 2 -75.79 59.32 -35.95
CA LYS A 2 -76.02 57.88 -35.88
C LYS A 2 -74.84 57.04 -35.49
N ASN A 3 -74.88 56.71 -34.23
CA ASN A 3 -74.06 55.68 -33.52
C ASN A 3 -74.26 54.32 -34.16
N GLN A 4 -73.17 53.59 -34.33
CA GLN A 4 -73.15 52.13 -34.52
C GLN A 4 -72.35 51.49 -33.36
N PRO A 5 -72.87 50.39 -32.82
CA PRO A 5 -72.20 49.77 -31.64
C PRO A 5 -71.10 48.81 -32.05
N HIS A 6 -69.99 48.86 -31.33
CA HIS A 6 -68.88 47.91 -31.44
C HIS A 6 -69.28 46.54 -30.85
N LYS A 7 -69.17 45.49 -31.70
CA LYS A 7 -69.26 44.10 -31.26
C LYS A 7 -67.94 43.68 -30.63
N PHE A 8 -67.99 43.30 -29.37
CA PHE A 8 -66.88 42.62 -28.68
C PHE A 8 -66.88 41.15 -29.03
N TYR A 9 -65.79 40.67 -29.64
CA TYR A 9 -65.50 39.26 -29.80
C TYR A 9 -64.75 38.79 -28.60
N THR A 10 -65.30 37.90 -27.77
CA THR A 10 -64.65 37.18 -26.70
C THR A 10 -63.83 36.04 -27.33
N VAL A 11 -62.53 36.17 -27.28
CA VAL A 11 -61.59 35.07 -27.62
C VAL A 11 -61.41 34.23 -26.38
N GLY A 12 -61.94 33.03 -26.40
CA GLY A 12 -61.71 32.05 -25.36
C GLY A 12 -60.26 31.55 -25.38
N VAL A 13 -59.50 31.84 -24.36
CA VAL A 13 -58.16 31.27 -24.16
C VAL A 13 -58.35 29.90 -23.49
N ALA A 14 -58.16 28.84 -24.25
CA ALA A 14 -58.03 27.48 -23.70
C ALA A 14 -56.70 27.34 -22.95
N LEU A 15 -56.77 27.26 -21.65
CA LEU A 15 -55.59 26.90 -20.84
C LEU A 15 -55.31 25.42 -20.99
N ILE A 16 -54.24 25.09 -21.75
CA ILE A 16 -53.65 23.75 -21.77
C ILE A 16 -52.78 23.63 -20.51
N PHE A 17 -53.26 22.89 -19.50
CA PHE A 17 -52.39 22.45 -18.38
C PHE A 17 -51.46 21.38 -18.88
N SER A 18 -50.22 21.76 -19.20
CA SER A 18 -49.09 20.80 -19.34
C SER A 18 -48.66 20.39 -17.92
N ILE A 19 -49.00 19.18 -17.56
CA ILE A 19 -48.46 18.53 -16.36
C ILE A 19 -47.01 18.20 -16.66
N ILE A 20 -46.07 19.05 -16.20
CA ILE A 20 -44.66 18.72 -16.20
C ILE A 20 -44.46 17.78 -14.99
N LEU A 21 -44.31 16.49 -15.28
CA LEU A 21 -43.88 15.48 -14.33
C LEU A 21 -42.42 15.78 -13.97
N LEU A 22 -42.17 16.53 -12.93
CA LEU A 22 -40.83 16.71 -12.36
C LEU A 22 -40.42 15.38 -11.69
N SER A 23 -39.70 14.55 -12.42
CA SER A 23 -38.97 13.45 -11.83
C SER A 23 -37.90 14.06 -10.91
N PHE A 24 -38.13 14.04 -9.60
CA PHE A 24 -37.08 14.31 -8.63
C PHE A 24 -36.01 13.22 -8.77
N LEU A 25 -34.99 13.49 -9.56
CA LEU A 25 -33.72 12.81 -9.40
C LEU A 25 -33.22 13.21 -8.00
N THR A 26 -33.39 12.33 -7.04
CA THR A 26 -32.64 12.43 -5.79
C THR A 26 -31.18 12.23 -6.11
N VAL A 27 -30.48 13.31 -6.39
CA VAL A 27 -29.03 13.34 -6.32
C VAL A 27 -28.72 13.04 -4.85
N LYS A 28 -28.32 11.81 -4.54
CA LYS A 28 -27.63 11.53 -3.29
C LYS A 28 -26.39 12.43 -3.31
N THR A 29 -26.46 13.53 -2.60
CA THR A 29 -25.24 14.24 -2.23
C THR A 29 -24.47 13.30 -1.34
N VAL A 30 -23.48 12.61 -1.89
CA VAL A 30 -22.44 11.95 -1.13
C VAL A 30 -21.78 13.08 -0.34
N SER A 31 -21.98 13.07 0.96
CA SER A 31 -21.32 14.01 1.86
C SER A 31 -19.83 13.67 1.78
N ALA A 32 -19.02 14.60 1.28
CA ALA A 32 -17.57 14.48 1.21
C ALA A 32 -16.88 14.38 2.59
N LYS A 33 -17.61 13.97 3.62
CA LYS A 33 -17.16 13.84 4.99
C LYS A 33 -17.22 12.42 5.55
N ASP A 34 -17.77 11.46 4.78
CA ASP A 34 -17.94 10.08 5.22
C ASP A 34 -16.99 9.07 4.55
N ASP A 35 -16.17 9.54 3.60
CA ASP A 35 -15.15 8.72 2.93
C ASP A 35 -13.72 9.22 3.23
N VAL A 36 -13.38 9.37 4.49
CA VAL A 36 -11.98 9.13 4.86
C VAL A 36 -11.80 7.63 4.63
N ASN A 37 -11.04 7.29 3.60
CA ASN A 37 -10.81 5.98 3.03
C ASN A 37 -10.60 4.88 4.10
N THR A 38 -11.69 4.41 4.72
CA THR A 38 -11.72 3.29 5.65
C THR A 38 -11.71 1.94 4.91
N ASN A 39 -11.69 1.97 3.58
CA ASN A 39 -11.66 0.82 2.69
C ASN A 39 -10.24 0.57 2.14
N ARG A 40 -9.21 0.72 2.95
CA ARG A 40 -7.93 0.13 2.57
C ARG A 40 -8.10 -1.37 2.67
N ASN A 41 -7.98 -2.04 1.53
CA ASN A 41 -7.90 -3.50 1.54
C ASN A 41 -6.70 -3.89 2.39
N PRO A 42 -6.86 -4.88 3.28
CA PRO A 42 -5.73 -5.41 4.03
C PRO A 42 -4.62 -5.85 3.07
N ILE A 43 -3.39 -5.65 3.47
CA ILE A 43 -2.24 -6.21 2.73
C ILE A 43 -2.42 -7.72 2.64
N ALA A 44 -2.33 -8.28 1.42
CA ALA A 44 -2.46 -9.71 1.16
C ALA A 44 -3.87 -10.31 1.40
N ASP A 45 -4.93 -9.56 1.15
CA ASP A 45 -6.30 -10.08 1.05
C ASP A 45 -6.56 -10.56 -0.39
N PHE A 46 -6.24 -11.83 -0.68
CA PHE A 46 -6.36 -12.40 -2.04
C PHE A 46 -7.77 -12.93 -2.36
N ASP A 47 -8.63 -13.09 -1.36
CA ASP A 47 -9.99 -13.58 -1.58
C ASP A 47 -11.07 -12.51 -1.36
N GLY A 48 -10.71 -11.33 -0.82
CA GLY A 48 -11.59 -10.18 -0.72
C GLY A 48 -12.58 -10.27 0.45
N ASP A 49 -12.22 -10.98 1.52
CA ASP A 49 -13.08 -11.11 2.70
C ASP A 49 -12.83 -10.04 3.77
N GLY A 50 -11.90 -9.10 3.50
CA GLY A 50 -11.52 -8.02 4.39
C GLY A 50 -10.48 -8.40 5.43
N LYS A 51 -9.83 -9.56 5.29
CA LYS A 51 -8.74 -10.03 6.15
C LYS A 51 -7.52 -10.40 5.33
N SER A 52 -6.36 -10.19 5.91
CA SER A 52 -5.12 -10.66 5.31
C SER A 52 -5.01 -12.18 5.31
N ASP A 53 -4.59 -12.73 4.18
CA ASP A 53 -4.30 -14.15 4.01
C ASP A 53 -2.86 -14.48 4.40
N ILE A 54 -2.65 -15.66 4.96
CA ILE A 54 -1.32 -16.19 5.21
C ILE A 54 -0.71 -16.65 3.89
N SER A 55 0.30 -15.96 3.39
CA SER A 55 0.78 -16.19 2.04
C SER A 55 2.30 -16.06 1.90
N VAL A 56 2.86 -16.90 1.04
CA VAL A 56 4.29 -16.92 0.73
C VAL A 56 4.54 -16.97 -0.77
N PHE A 57 5.59 -16.31 -1.21
CA PHE A 57 6.19 -16.52 -2.53
C PHE A 57 7.40 -17.44 -2.38
N ARG A 58 7.49 -18.45 -3.25
CA ARG A 58 8.63 -19.38 -3.32
C ARG A 58 9.52 -19.06 -4.51
N PRO A 59 10.67 -18.40 -4.30
CA PRO A 59 11.56 -18.03 -5.41
C PRO A 59 12.08 -19.22 -6.22
N SER A 60 12.30 -20.38 -5.57
CA SER A 60 12.89 -21.55 -6.22
C SER A 60 12.07 -22.13 -7.38
N ASP A 61 10.74 -21.94 -7.37
CA ASP A 61 9.83 -22.45 -8.39
C ASP A 61 8.88 -21.40 -8.96
N GLY A 62 8.86 -20.18 -8.38
CA GLY A 62 8.04 -19.06 -8.79
C GLY A 62 6.57 -19.19 -8.40
N TYR A 63 6.25 -20.01 -7.40
CA TYR A 63 4.88 -20.18 -6.91
C TYR A 63 4.56 -19.25 -5.74
N TRP A 64 3.32 -18.78 -5.77
CA TRP A 64 2.63 -18.19 -4.64
C TRP A 64 1.78 -19.27 -3.98
N HIS A 65 1.90 -19.41 -2.66
CA HIS A 65 1.09 -20.31 -1.86
C HIS A 65 0.30 -19.49 -0.86
N ILE A 66 -1.02 -19.52 -0.94
CA ILE A 66 -1.94 -18.66 -0.19
C ILE A 66 -2.87 -19.58 0.61
N LEU A 67 -2.92 -19.37 1.91
CA LEU A 67 -3.90 -19.96 2.82
C LEU A 67 -4.93 -18.87 3.13
N LYS A 68 -6.11 -19.03 2.55
CA LYS A 68 -7.17 -18.03 2.60
C LYS A 68 -7.79 -17.93 3.99
N SER A 69 -8.07 -16.72 4.45
CA SER A 69 -8.72 -16.44 5.72
C SER A 69 -10.16 -16.96 5.74
N SER A 70 -10.88 -16.95 4.61
CA SER A 70 -12.21 -17.53 4.44
C SER A 70 -12.20 -19.07 4.37
N GLY A 71 -11.02 -19.67 4.21
CA GLY A 71 -10.82 -21.12 4.15
C GLY A 71 -10.34 -21.61 2.79
N GLY A 72 -9.65 -22.76 2.83
CA GLY A 72 -9.00 -23.34 1.65
C GLY A 72 -7.66 -22.71 1.32
N SER A 73 -7.04 -23.20 0.24
CA SER A 73 -5.73 -22.71 -0.21
C SER A 73 -5.65 -22.59 -1.73
N LEU A 74 -4.75 -21.74 -2.19
CA LEU A 74 -4.47 -21.50 -3.60
C LEU A 74 -2.96 -21.57 -3.84
N SER A 75 -2.54 -22.16 -4.97
CA SER A 75 -1.15 -22.13 -5.42
C SER A 75 -1.12 -21.72 -6.88
N VAL A 76 -0.41 -20.63 -7.19
CA VAL A 76 -0.33 -20.06 -8.54
C VAL A 76 1.12 -19.81 -8.90
N LYS A 77 1.52 -20.24 -10.09
CA LYS A 77 2.84 -19.94 -10.61
C LYS A 77 2.83 -18.56 -11.26
N TRP A 78 3.46 -17.58 -10.59
CA TRP A 78 3.59 -16.21 -11.08
C TRP A 78 4.87 -15.57 -10.55
N GLY A 79 5.93 -15.75 -11.31
CA GLY A 79 7.25 -15.22 -10.96
C GLY A 79 8.38 -16.15 -11.33
N ALA A 80 9.60 -15.72 -11.01
CA ALA A 80 10.86 -16.42 -11.18
C ALA A 80 11.79 -16.13 -9.99
N LEU A 81 12.94 -16.84 -9.93
CA LEU A 81 13.90 -16.77 -8.82
C LEU A 81 14.37 -15.35 -8.46
N THR A 82 14.51 -14.48 -9.46
CA THR A 82 15.05 -13.12 -9.27
C THR A 82 14.00 -12.04 -9.12
N ASP A 83 12.72 -12.42 -9.18
CA ASP A 83 11.62 -11.47 -9.05
C ASP A 83 11.39 -11.10 -7.59
N THR A 84 10.97 -9.87 -7.35
CA THR A 84 10.53 -9.40 -6.05
C THR A 84 9.01 -9.38 -6.02
N PRO A 85 8.34 -10.09 -5.10
CA PRO A 85 6.89 -9.99 -4.95
C PRO A 85 6.49 -8.59 -4.51
N VAL A 86 5.43 -8.05 -5.13
CA VAL A 86 4.90 -6.70 -4.92
C VAL A 86 3.37 -6.72 -4.96
N PRO A 87 2.73 -7.48 -4.03
CA PRO A 87 1.28 -7.60 -4.02
C PRO A 87 0.59 -6.25 -3.79
N GLY A 88 -0.63 -6.10 -4.31
CA GLY A 88 -1.46 -4.92 -4.14
C GLY A 88 -2.72 -5.06 -4.98
N ASP A 89 -3.71 -4.23 -4.74
CA ASP A 89 -4.88 -4.11 -5.60
C ASP A 89 -4.56 -3.11 -6.72
N TYR A 90 -4.21 -3.60 -7.90
CA TYR A 90 -3.84 -2.78 -9.06
C TYR A 90 -4.99 -2.58 -10.05
N ASP A 91 -6.08 -3.34 -9.90
CA ASP A 91 -7.22 -3.27 -10.82
C ASP A 91 -8.54 -2.83 -10.16
N GLY A 92 -8.56 -2.65 -8.83
CA GLY A 92 -9.66 -2.04 -8.08
C GLY A 92 -10.83 -2.96 -7.81
N ASP A 93 -10.62 -4.28 -7.80
CA ASP A 93 -11.69 -5.23 -7.51
C ASP A 93 -11.85 -5.52 -6.01
N GLY A 94 -11.01 -4.89 -5.18
CA GLY A 94 -11.01 -5.06 -3.73
C GLY A 94 -10.22 -6.27 -3.25
N LYS A 95 -9.43 -6.92 -4.11
CA LYS A 95 -8.57 -8.05 -3.77
C LYS A 95 -7.12 -7.74 -4.09
N THR A 96 -6.25 -8.42 -3.41
CA THR A 96 -4.83 -8.35 -3.72
C THR A 96 -4.49 -9.14 -4.98
N ASP A 97 -3.86 -8.47 -5.95
CA ASP A 97 -3.32 -9.08 -7.16
C ASP A 97 -1.99 -9.76 -6.89
N LEU A 98 -1.68 -10.83 -7.66
CA LEU A 98 -0.36 -11.43 -7.68
C LEU A 98 0.57 -10.59 -8.57
N ALA A 99 1.47 -9.86 -7.96
CA ALA A 99 2.37 -8.99 -8.71
C ALA A 99 3.83 -9.24 -8.36
N ILE A 100 4.68 -9.17 -9.37
CA ILE A 100 6.13 -9.23 -9.23
C ILE A 100 6.79 -8.02 -9.90
N TYR A 101 7.88 -7.57 -9.28
CA TYR A 101 8.79 -6.61 -9.87
C TYR A 101 10.00 -7.34 -10.40
N ARG A 102 10.28 -7.17 -11.69
CA ARG A 102 11.45 -7.73 -12.37
C ARG A 102 12.40 -6.63 -12.75
N ARG A 103 13.61 -6.71 -12.21
CA ARG A 103 14.67 -5.79 -12.60
C ARG A 103 15.08 -6.04 -14.04
N GLY A 104 15.26 -4.95 -14.77
CA GLY A 104 15.82 -4.98 -16.11
C GLY A 104 17.24 -5.47 -16.11
N VAL A 105 17.62 -6.15 -17.17
CA VAL A 105 18.96 -6.67 -17.40
C VAL A 105 19.47 -6.21 -18.76
N MET A 106 20.79 -6.12 -18.90
CA MET A 106 21.38 -5.95 -20.22
C MET A 106 21.34 -7.27 -20.98
N THR A 107 20.85 -7.21 -22.19
CA THR A 107 20.92 -8.33 -23.11
C THR A 107 22.34 -8.49 -23.69
N LEU A 108 22.61 -9.65 -24.25
CA LEU A 108 23.88 -9.91 -24.97
C LEU A 108 24.09 -8.95 -26.16
N THR A 109 23.05 -8.35 -26.68
CA THR A 109 23.06 -7.34 -27.74
C THR A 109 23.24 -5.93 -27.25
N ASN A 110 23.60 -5.74 -25.98
CA ASN A 110 23.76 -4.43 -25.32
C ASN A 110 22.46 -3.59 -25.30
N THR A 111 21.31 -4.27 -25.29
CA THR A 111 19.99 -3.63 -25.16
C THR A 111 19.55 -3.72 -23.71
N LEU A 112 19.19 -2.58 -23.11
CA LEU A 112 18.66 -2.51 -21.76
C LEU A 112 17.19 -2.91 -21.77
N VAL A 113 16.84 -3.97 -21.03
CA VAL A 113 15.45 -4.34 -20.75
C VAL A 113 14.96 -3.51 -19.55
N SER A 114 13.77 -2.93 -19.66
CA SER A 114 13.22 -2.09 -18.59
C SER A 114 12.87 -2.87 -17.33
N ASN A 115 12.96 -2.18 -16.19
CA ASN A 115 12.33 -2.63 -14.95
C ASN A 115 10.81 -2.63 -15.15
N ASN A 116 10.13 -3.68 -14.72
CA ASN A 116 8.67 -3.78 -14.89
C ASN A 116 8.00 -4.45 -13.70
N TYR A 117 6.81 -3.97 -13.40
CA TYR A 117 5.80 -4.72 -12.68
C TYR A 117 5.06 -5.64 -13.65
N TYR A 118 4.89 -6.90 -13.28
CA TYR A 118 4.03 -7.86 -13.96
C TYR A 118 2.96 -8.29 -12.97
N ILE A 119 1.72 -7.98 -13.30
CA ILE A 119 0.56 -8.11 -12.43
C ILE A 119 -0.39 -9.13 -13.05
N LEU A 120 -0.73 -10.16 -12.32
CA LEU A 120 -1.81 -11.09 -12.65
C LEU A 120 -3.05 -10.64 -11.86
N LYS A 121 -3.98 -10.03 -12.57
CA LYS A 121 -5.18 -9.43 -11.98
C LYS A 121 -6.10 -10.47 -11.37
N SER A 122 -6.63 -10.18 -10.19
CA SER A 122 -7.57 -11.04 -9.46
C SER A 122 -8.94 -11.10 -10.11
N SER A 123 -9.39 -9.99 -10.75
CA SER A 123 -10.72 -9.86 -11.34
C SER A 123 -10.97 -10.77 -12.55
N ASP A 124 -9.97 -10.93 -13.44
CA ASP A 124 -10.16 -11.61 -14.73
C ASP A 124 -8.99 -12.54 -15.14
N ASN A 125 -7.97 -12.68 -14.28
CA ASN A 125 -6.69 -13.35 -14.56
C ASN A 125 -5.94 -12.73 -15.77
N GLY A 126 -6.26 -11.51 -16.15
CA GLY A 126 -5.56 -10.77 -17.18
C GLY A 126 -4.17 -10.32 -16.69
N ILE A 127 -3.23 -10.17 -17.62
CA ILE A 127 -1.88 -9.72 -17.32
C ILE A 127 -1.76 -8.23 -17.61
N LEU A 128 -1.28 -7.47 -16.61
CA LEU A 128 -0.95 -6.07 -16.75
C LEU A 128 0.54 -5.89 -16.54
N ALA A 129 1.22 -5.19 -17.46
CA ALA A 129 2.61 -4.81 -17.32
C ALA A 129 2.73 -3.29 -17.14
N ARG A 130 3.48 -2.86 -16.13
CA ARG A 130 3.73 -1.45 -15.82
C ARG A 130 5.24 -1.19 -15.78
N PRO A 131 5.78 -0.34 -16.66
CA PRO A 131 7.20 0.04 -16.58
C PRO A 131 7.44 0.91 -15.35
N SER A 132 8.51 0.65 -14.64
CA SER A 132 8.88 1.39 -13.43
C SER A 132 10.39 1.50 -13.28
N GLY A 133 10.84 2.64 -12.77
CA GLY A 133 12.24 2.92 -12.51
C GLY A 133 13.04 3.38 -13.74
N ILE A 134 14.20 3.94 -13.48
CA ILE A 134 15.16 4.33 -14.53
C ILE A 134 15.97 3.10 -14.96
N ASN A 135 16.09 2.94 -16.26
CA ASN A 135 16.90 1.88 -16.83
C ASN A 135 18.31 2.40 -17.10
N SER A 136 19.24 2.15 -16.17
CA SER A 136 20.65 2.48 -16.31
C SER A 136 21.52 1.44 -15.62
N PHE A 137 22.73 1.25 -16.07
CA PHE A 137 23.73 0.40 -15.43
C PHE A 137 24.16 0.88 -14.03
N PHE A 138 24.13 2.19 -13.83
CA PHE A 138 24.59 2.84 -12.61
C PHE A 138 23.46 3.24 -11.68
N VAL A 139 22.23 2.75 -11.95
CA VAL A 139 21.04 3.09 -11.18
C VAL A 139 20.44 1.84 -10.60
N TYR A 140 20.32 1.80 -9.29
CA TYR A 140 19.57 0.78 -8.57
C TYR A 140 18.12 1.20 -8.46
N SER A 141 17.20 0.27 -8.65
CA SER A 141 15.77 0.51 -8.58
C SER A 141 15.13 -0.54 -7.69
N TYR A 142 14.38 -0.08 -6.70
CA TYR A 142 13.70 -0.91 -5.69
C TYR A 142 12.20 -0.65 -5.77
N PRO A 143 11.35 -1.67 -5.82
CA PRO A 143 9.91 -1.45 -5.88
C PRO A 143 9.39 -0.90 -4.54
N GLU A 144 8.52 0.10 -4.63
CA GLU A 144 7.86 0.76 -3.50
C GLU A 144 6.38 1.00 -3.83
N PRO A 145 5.59 -0.09 -4.11
CA PRO A 145 4.18 0.06 -4.46
C PRO A 145 3.37 0.59 -3.28
N ALA A 146 2.49 1.54 -3.54
CA ALA A 146 1.51 2.08 -2.61
C ALA A 146 0.49 2.93 -3.38
N ASP A 147 -0.59 3.34 -2.75
CA ASP A 147 -1.49 4.34 -3.30
C ASP A 147 -0.94 5.74 -3.01
N TYR A 148 -0.32 6.38 -4.00
CA TYR A 148 0.24 7.73 -3.87
C TYR A 148 -0.68 8.83 -4.38
N ASP A 149 -1.71 8.49 -5.14
CA ASP A 149 -2.63 9.47 -5.71
C ASP A 149 -4.03 9.49 -5.08
N GLY A 150 -4.34 8.50 -4.24
CA GLY A 150 -5.54 8.45 -3.39
C GLY A 150 -6.77 7.91 -4.10
N ASP A 151 -6.58 7.11 -5.15
CA ASP A 151 -7.69 6.48 -5.87
C ASP A 151 -8.05 5.08 -5.35
N ALA A 152 -7.41 4.66 -4.27
CA ALA A 152 -7.49 3.35 -3.62
C ALA A 152 -6.89 2.19 -4.42
N LEU A 153 -6.24 2.45 -5.55
CA LEU A 153 -5.47 1.47 -6.29
C LEU A 153 -3.98 1.53 -5.92
N THR A 154 -3.31 0.43 -6.10
CA THR A 154 -1.86 0.40 -5.92
C THR A 154 -1.14 1.00 -7.13
N ASP A 155 -0.35 2.04 -6.92
CA ASP A 155 0.53 2.61 -7.93
C ASP A 155 1.79 1.77 -8.11
N ALA A 156 2.23 1.60 -9.35
CA ALA A 156 3.52 1.00 -9.64
C ALA A 156 4.63 2.04 -9.41
N ALA A 157 5.32 1.94 -8.29
CA ALA A 157 6.37 2.88 -7.92
C ALA A 157 7.69 2.20 -7.67
N ALA A 158 8.78 2.93 -7.91
CA ALA A 158 10.12 2.48 -7.58
C ALA A 158 10.94 3.62 -6.98
N TYR A 159 11.80 3.28 -6.03
CA TYR A 159 12.85 4.17 -5.56
C TYR A 159 14.11 3.90 -6.35
N THR A 160 14.64 4.94 -6.97
CA THR A 160 15.84 4.86 -7.79
C THR A 160 16.97 5.67 -7.17
N GLU A 161 18.16 5.10 -7.21
CA GLU A 161 19.38 5.70 -6.66
C GLU A 161 20.57 5.42 -7.57
N GLU A 162 21.48 6.36 -7.66
CA GLU A 162 22.73 6.22 -8.43
C GLU A 162 23.83 5.61 -7.56
N ASP A 163 24.77 4.94 -8.19
CA ASP A 163 26.00 4.51 -7.54
C ASP A 163 26.83 5.73 -7.11
N GLY A 164 27.32 5.71 -5.89
CA GLY A 164 28.14 6.80 -5.34
C GLY A 164 27.90 6.99 -3.84
N VAL A 165 28.50 8.04 -3.25
CA VAL A 165 28.41 8.28 -1.79
C VAL A 165 28.25 9.76 -1.49
N PRO A 166 27.24 10.14 -0.76
CA PRO A 166 25.85 9.77 -0.88
C PRO A 166 25.21 10.41 -2.12
N THR A 167 24.35 9.69 -2.83
CA THR A 167 23.65 10.23 -4.00
C THR A 167 22.18 10.47 -3.68
N PRO A 168 21.54 11.45 -4.36
CA PRO A 168 20.11 11.68 -4.23
C PRO A 168 19.29 10.43 -4.63
N GLY A 169 18.20 10.17 -3.90
CA GLY A 169 17.24 9.14 -4.23
C GLY A 169 15.92 9.73 -4.72
N TYR A 170 15.24 9.01 -5.61
CA TYR A 170 14.02 9.46 -6.26
C TYR A 170 12.94 8.42 -6.16
N PHE A 171 11.74 8.82 -5.75
CA PHE A 171 10.52 8.05 -5.97
C PHE A 171 10.01 8.31 -7.38
N GLU A 172 9.98 7.28 -8.20
CA GLU A 172 9.33 7.27 -9.50
C GLU A 172 7.99 6.55 -9.37
N ILE A 173 6.89 7.28 -9.56
CA ILE A 173 5.53 6.80 -9.32
C ILE A 173 4.78 6.85 -10.64
N LEU A 174 4.24 5.73 -11.08
CA LEU A 174 3.30 5.65 -12.18
C LEU A 174 1.89 5.58 -11.60
N GLN A 175 1.20 6.72 -11.57
CA GLN A 175 -0.13 6.86 -10.98
C GLN A 175 -1.16 5.98 -11.71
N SER A 176 -1.96 5.26 -10.94
CA SER A 176 -3.02 4.37 -11.44
C SER A 176 -4.17 5.16 -12.07
N SER A 177 -4.61 6.26 -11.46
CA SER A 177 -5.73 7.08 -11.90
C SER A 177 -5.51 7.79 -13.23
N THR A 178 -4.29 8.25 -13.49
CA THR A 178 -3.97 9.10 -14.65
C THR A 178 -3.01 8.46 -15.65
N ASN A 179 -2.38 7.36 -15.26
CA ASN A 179 -1.24 6.74 -15.96
C ASN A 179 -0.07 7.74 -16.18
N SER A 180 0.03 8.77 -15.34
CA SER A 180 1.08 9.78 -15.38
C SER A 180 2.25 9.38 -14.52
N LYS A 181 3.47 9.63 -15.01
CA LYS A 181 4.70 9.39 -14.26
C LYS A 181 5.11 10.64 -13.48
N ILE A 182 5.32 10.48 -12.18
CA ILE A 182 5.80 11.52 -11.27
C ILE A 182 7.15 11.10 -10.72
N ASN A 183 8.12 12.04 -10.72
CA ASN A 183 9.41 11.88 -10.09
C ASN A 183 9.52 12.85 -8.92
N ARG A 184 9.84 12.30 -7.73
CA ARG A 184 10.01 13.09 -6.50
C ARG A 184 11.35 12.76 -5.86
N HIS A 185 12.20 13.76 -5.73
CA HIS A 185 13.44 13.64 -4.97
C HIS A 185 13.11 13.60 -3.47
N TRP A 186 13.47 12.50 -2.77
CA TRP A 186 13.35 12.38 -1.33
C TRP A 186 14.32 11.35 -0.79
N GLY A 187 15.25 11.77 0.04
CA GLY A 187 16.26 10.90 0.62
C GLY A 187 17.52 10.73 -0.22
N THR A 188 18.32 9.76 0.16
CA THR A 188 19.59 9.36 -0.46
C THR A 188 19.70 7.85 -0.54
N ASN A 189 20.68 7.33 -1.25
CA ASN A 189 20.97 5.90 -1.34
C ASN A 189 21.37 5.24 -0.01
N ALA A 190 21.64 6.01 1.03
CA ALA A 190 21.91 5.49 2.39
C ALA A 190 20.65 5.31 3.25
N ASP A 191 19.49 5.77 2.77
CA ASP A 191 18.25 5.74 3.52
C ASP A 191 17.44 4.48 3.24
N LYS A 192 16.74 3.96 4.26
CA LYS A 192 15.68 2.97 4.06
C LYS A 192 14.37 3.67 3.70
N ARG A 193 13.61 3.14 2.76
CA ARG A 193 12.31 3.69 2.33
C ARG A 193 11.20 3.07 3.16
N VAL A 194 10.27 3.90 3.59
CA VAL A 194 9.16 3.47 4.46
C VAL A 194 7.87 4.23 4.12
N PRO A 195 7.45 4.25 2.84
CA PRO A 195 6.23 4.94 2.45
C PRO A 195 5.02 4.31 3.13
N ALA A 196 4.15 5.16 3.66
CA ALA A 196 2.86 4.80 4.24
C ALA A 196 2.04 6.08 4.42
N ASP A 197 0.76 5.97 4.69
CA ASP A 197 -0.07 7.13 5.02
C ASP A 197 0.09 7.48 6.50
N TYR A 198 0.95 8.45 6.81
CA TYR A 198 1.19 8.91 8.18
C TYR A 198 0.32 10.10 8.58
N ASP A 199 -0.35 10.75 7.62
CA ASP A 199 -1.19 11.92 7.90
C ASP A 199 -2.70 11.65 7.76
N GLY A 200 -3.09 10.50 7.18
CA GLY A 200 -4.46 10.00 7.16
C GLY A 200 -5.32 10.57 6.03
N ASP A 201 -4.69 11.03 4.93
CA ASP A 201 -5.42 11.58 3.79
C ASP A 201 -5.78 10.54 2.72
N GLY A 202 -5.44 9.27 2.95
CA GLY A 202 -5.67 8.18 2.01
C GLY A 202 -4.54 7.93 1.03
N LYS A 203 -3.48 8.76 1.03
CA LYS A 203 -2.33 8.62 0.16
C LYS A 203 -1.09 8.20 0.93
N ALA A 204 -0.22 7.48 0.28
CA ALA A 204 1.08 7.18 0.86
C ALA A 204 1.98 8.43 0.86
N ASP A 205 2.52 8.76 2.02
CA ASP A 205 3.55 9.79 2.20
C ASP A 205 4.91 9.26 1.74
N LEU A 206 5.75 10.13 1.19
CA LEU A 206 7.14 9.78 0.90
C LEU A 206 7.94 9.80 2.19
N ALA A 207 8.36 8.65 2.66
CA ALA A 207 9.06 8.54 3.93
C ALA A 207 10.34 7.74 3.80
N ILE A 208 11.37 8.20 4.53
CA ILE A 208 12.65 7.55 4.66
C ILE A 208 13.05 7.44 6.13
N TYR A 209 13.84 6.43 6.41
CA TYR A 209 14.51 6.26 7.69
C TYR A 209 16.01 6.37 7.50
N ARG A 210 16.63 7.27 8.27
CA ARG A 210 18.07 7.52 8.25
C ARG A 210 18.69 7.21 9.60
N TYR A 211 19.76 6.47 9.56
CA TYR A 211 20.63 6.34 10.72
C TYR A 211 21.72 7.42 10.68
N ASP A 212 21.75 8.25 11.71
CA ASP A 212 22.76 9.30 11.84
C ASP A 212 23.81 8.94 12.89
N SER A 213 24.97 8.52 12.41
CA SER A 213 26.13 8.22 13.27
C SER A 213 26.89 9.47 13.74
N LEU A 214 26.64 10.64 13.12
CA LEU A 214 27.45 11.85 13.32
C LEU A 214 27.24 12.51 14.68
N PHE A 215 26.10 12.26 15.34
CA PHE A 215 25.78 12.89 16.63
C PHE A 215 25.94 11.94 17.84
N GLY A 216 26.60 10.80 17.67
CA GLY A 216 26.85 9.85 18.78
C GLY A 216 25.59 9.18 19.37
N ASN A 217 24.43 9.53 18.88
CA ASN A 217 23.15 8.94 19.26
C ASN A 217 22.77 7.86 18.24
N GLN A 218 22.81 6.60 18.69
CA GLN A 218 22.44 5.43 17.87
C GLN A 218 20.91 5.33 17.69
N VAL A 219 20.25 6.43 17.36
CA VAL A 219 18.79 6.47 17.14
C VAL A 219 18.50 6.84 15.71
N GLY A 220 17.63 6.08 15.07
CA GLY A 220 17.18 6.38 13.74
C GLY A 220 16.22 7.56 13.67
N VAL A 221 16.15 8.17 12.52
CA VAL A 221 15.32 9.35 12.26
C VAL A 221 14.42 9.07 11.06
N TRP A 222 13.13 9.21 11.25
CA TRP A 222 12.12 9.16 10.22
C TRP A 222 11.92 10.55 9.65
N PHE A 223 12.01 10.70 8.34
CA PHE A 223 11.70 11.90 7.59
C PHE A 223 10.51 11.61 6.69
N ILE A 224 9.39 12.23 6.98
CA ILE A 224 8.09 11.98 6.33
C ILE A 224 7.68 13.25 5.60
N LEU A 225 7.53 13.20 4.29
CA LEU A 225 6.98 14.28 3.48
C LEU A 225 5.50 14.02 3.29
N GLN A 226 4.68 14.74 4.04
CA GLN A 226 3.23 14.55 4.07
C GLN A 226 2.59 14.89 2.72
N SER A 227 1.74 13.99 2.22
CA SER A 227 1.04 14.13 0.94
C SER A 227 0.02 15.26 0.93
N THR A 228 -0.69 15.49 2.05
CA THR A 228 -1.70 16.55 2.20
C THR A 228 -1.16 17.96 1.95
N ASN A 229 0.05 18.26 2.42
CA ASN A 229 0.51 19.65 2.48
C ASN A 229 1.99 19.85 2.07
N ASN A 230 2.70 18.77 1.71
CA ASN A 230 4.13 18.74 1.42
C ASN A 230 5.00 19.25 2.59
N GLN A 231 4.52 19.17 3.83
CA GLN A 231 5.32 19.50 5.00
C GLN A 231 6.12 18.29 5.47
N MET A 232 7.33 18.55 5.94
CA MET A 232 8.20 17.52 6.51
C MET A 232 7.91 17.33 8.00
N ARG A 233 7.54 16.08 8.38
CA ARG A 233 7.50 15.63 9.77
C ARG A 233 8.78 14.86 10.07
N ILE A 234 9.39 15.11 11.21
CA ILE A 234 10.60 14.41 11.68
C ILE A 234 10.29 13.70 12.99
N GLN A 235 10.62 12.42 13.07
CA GLN A 235 10.47 11.63 14.29
C GLN A 235 11.75 10.82 14.55
N ARG A 236 12.31 10.94 15.74
CA ARG A 236 13.43 10.10 16.20
C ARG A 236 12.85 8.85 16.83
N PHE A 237 13.15 7.67 16.29
CA PHE A 237 12.69 6.40 16.82
C PHE A 237 13.40 5.22 16.17
N GLY A 238 13.69 4.18 16.96
CA GLY A 238 14.32 2.95 16.51
C GLY A 238 15.84 2.98 16.55
N LEU A 239 16.43 1.80 16.40
CA LEU A 239 17.87 1.57 16.32
C LEU A 239 18.27 1.16 14.91
N PRO A 240 19.56 1.24 14.53
CA PRO A 240 20.02 0.85 13.18
C PRO A 240 19.70 -0.60 12.80
N THR A 241 19.64 -1.48 13.80
CA THR A 241 19.41 -2.92 13.65
C THR A 241 17.93 -3.30 13.68
N ASP A 242 17.06 -2.33 13.94
CA ASP A 242 15.63 -2.58 13.96
C ASP A 242 15.09 -2.78 12.53
N LEU A 243 14.07 -3.62 12.40
CA LEU A 243 13.28 -3.77 11.19
C LEU A 243 12.11 -2.78 11.25
N LEU A 244 11.92 -2.01 10.19
CA LEU A 244 10.90 -0.98 10.13
C LEU A 244 9.58 -1.62 9.73
N VAL A 245 8.55 -1.41 10.53
CA VAL A 245 7.24 -2.06 10.39
C VAL A 245 6.09 -1.04 10.57
N PRO A 246 6.12 0.12 9.84
CA PRO A 246 5.05 1.09 9.96
C PRO A 246 3.72 0.49 9.48
N ALA A 247 2.66 0.69 10.25
CA ALA A 247 1.30 0.30 9.91
C ALA A 247 0.32 0.90 10.93
N ASP A 248 -0.96 0.85 10.67
CA ASP A 248 -2.00 1.31 11.59
C ASP A 248 -2.31 0.23 12.65
N TYR A 249 -1.66 0.30 13.80
CA TYR A 249 -1.86 -0.65 14.91
C TYR A 249 -2.94 -0.19 15.90
N ASP A 250 -3.29 1.08 15.90
CA ASP A 250 -4.29 1.61 16.84
C ASP A 250 -5.66 1.85 16.20
N GLY A 251 -5.77 1.79 14.85
CA GLY A 251 -7.02 1.81 14.11
C GLY A 251 -7.55 3.21 13.85
N ASP A 252 -6.67 4.24 13.81
CA ASP A 252 -7.07 5.62 13.55
C ASP A 252 -7.01 6.01 12.06
N GLY A 253 -6.63 5.07 11.19
CA GLY A 253 -6.49 5.25 9.76
C GLY A 253 -5.15 5.81 9.32
N LYS A 254 -4.18 5.97 10.25
CA LYS A 254 -2.83 6.47 9.98
C LYS A 254 -1.79 5.43 10.34
N ALA A 255 -0.69 5.44 9.61
CA ALA A 255 0.43 4.59 9.96
C ALA A 255 1.12 5.08 11.24
N ASP A 256 1.28 4.17 12.20
CA ASP A 256 2.12 4.34 13.38
C ASP A 256 3.58 4.21 13.00
N ILE A 257 4.45 4.92 13.73
CA ILE A 257 5.88 4.70 13.63
C ILE A 257 6.24 3.49 14.48
N ALA A 258 6.67 2.41 13.81
CA ALA A 258 6.88 1.13 14.47
C ALA A 258 8.15 0.43 14.00
N VAL A 259 8.77 -0.30 14.93
CA VAL A 259 9.94 -1.14 14.66
C VAL A 259 9.81 -2.48 15.39
N PHE A 260 10.29 -3.54 14.74
CA PHE A 260 10.58 -4.82 15.38
C PHE A 260 12.07 -4.92 15.65
N ARG A 261 12.44 -5.25 16.88
CA ARG A 261 13.84 -5.41 17.31
C ARG A 261 14.20 -6.88 17.44
N PRO A 262 14.97 -7.44 16.51
CA PRO A 262 15.36 -8.85 16.55
C PRO A 262 16.15 -9.23 17.81
N SER A 263 16.95 -8.32 18.36
CA SER A 263 17.83 -8.61 19.51
C SER A 263 17.09 -8.95 20.81
N ASP A 264 15.85 -8.50 20.97
CA ASP A 264 15.04 -8.74 22.17
C ASP A 264 13.62 -9.28 21.88
N GLY A 265 13.22 -9.30 20.60
CA GLY A 265 11.91 -9.78 20.14
C GLY A 265 10.76 -8.84 20.47
N PHE A 266 11.05 -7.54 20.66
CA PHE A 266 10.03 -6.55 20.94
C PHE A 266 9.60 -5.77 19.68
N TRP A 267 8.31 -5.44 19.66
CA TRP A 267 7.69 -4.46 18.79
C TRP A 267 7.55 -3.17 19.55
N TYR A 268 8.24 -2.12 19.10
CA TYR A 268 8.17 -0.78 19.67
C TYR A 268 7.40 0.12 18.75
N ARG A 269 6.44 0.89 19.30
CA ARG A 269 5.52 1.71 18.50
C ARG A 269 5.28 3.07 19.14
N ILE A 270 5.05 4.08 18.31
CA ILE A 270 4.49 5.38 18.68
C ILE A 270 3.17 5.50 17.94
N ASN A 271 2.07 5.47 18.68
CA ASN A 271 0.73 5.55 18.15
C ASN A 271 0.47 6.91 17.50
N SER A 272 -0.09 6.90 16.29
CA SER A 272 -0.40 8.11 15.51
C SER A 272 -1.49 8.95 16.14
N SER A 273 -2.51 8.32 16.71
CA SER A 273 -3.69 8.97 17.30
C SER A 273 -3.38 9.88 18.50
N ASN A 274 -2.37 9.53 19.30
CA ASN A 274 -2.14 10.20 20.58
C ASN A 274 -0.66 10.33 20.98
N GLY A 275 0.28 9.83 20.17
CA GLY A 275 1.72 9.86 20.41
C GLY A 275 2.18 8.95 21.54
N THR A 276 1.35 8.03 22.06
CA THR A 276 1.74 7.13 23.14
C THR A 276 2.73 6.09 22.64
N PHE A 277 3.75 5.84 23.48
CA PHE A 277 4.71 4.77 23.28
C PHE A 277 4.14 3.44 23.79
N SER A 278 4.34 2.37 23.02
CA SER A 278 4.03 1.00 23.43
C SER A 278 5.15 0.04 23.07
N ALA A 279 5.30 -1.02 23.87
CA ALA A 279 6.27 -2.09 23.63
C ALA A 279 5.60 -3.44 23.90
N THR A 280 5.65 -4.34 22.92
CA THR A 280 5.04 -5.68 23.01
C THR A 280 6.08 -6.72 22.65
N LYS A 281 6.34 -7.69 23.54
CA LYS A 281 7.25 -8.79 23.26
C LYS A 281 6.53 -9.86 22.47
N PHE A 282 6.92 -10.03 21.19
CA PHE A 282 6.35 -11.06 20.33
C PHE A 282 7.31 -11.37 19.17
N GLY A 283 7.95 -12.51 19.21
CA GLY A 283 8.91 -12.97 18.23
C GLY A 283 10.26 -13.35 18.80
N LEU A 284 11.10 -13.89 17.96
CA LEU A 284 12.51 -14.26 18.22
C LEU A 284 13.42 -13.54 17.23
N SER A 285 14.73 -13.67 17.42
CA SER A 285 15.72 -12.96 16.62
C SER A 285 15.77 -13.35 15.13
N ASP A 286 15.35 -14.55 14.77
CA ASP A 286 15.32 -15.10 13.40
C ASP A 286 13.93 -15.03 12.75
N ASP A 287 12.95 -14.53 13.48
CA ASP A 287 11.60 -14.35 12.95
C ASP A 287 11.56 -13.19 11.94
N LYS A 288 10.75 -13.35 10.90
CA LYS A 288 10.43 -12.29 9.93
C LYS A 288 9.12 -11.62 10.34
N PRO A 289 9.08 -10.32 10.63
CA PRO A 289 7.83 -9.63 10.93
C PRO A 289 6.93 -9.60 9.69
N VAL A 290 5.64 -9.84 9.91
CA VAL A 290 4.60 -9.93 8.88
C VAL A 290 3.33 -9.21 9.34
N PRO A 291 3.43 -7.90 9.68
CA PRO A 291 2.28 -7.15 10.17
C PRO A 291 1.19 -7.03 9.10
N ALA A 292 -0.05 -7.32 9.45
CA ALA A 292 -1.23 -7.15 8.61
C ALA A 292 -2.50 -7.33 9.46
N ASP A 293 -3.67 -7.00 8.93
CA ASP A 293 -4.95 -7.23 9.60
C ASP A 293 -5.45 -8.64 9.29
N TYR A 294 -5.20 -9.60 10.19
CA TYR A 294 -5.58 -11.01 10.01
C TYR A 294 -6.95 -11.36 10.60
N ASP A 295 -7.57 -10.46 11.35
CA ASP A 295 -8.88 -10.72 11.95
C ASP A 295 -10.00 -9.78 11.47
N GLY A 296 -9.67 -8.78 10.64
CA GLY A 296 -10.64 -7.94 9.93
C GLY A 296 -11.20 -6.81 10.78
N ASP A 297 -10.49 -6.42 11.84
CA ASP A 297 -10.93 -5.33 12.73
C ASP A 297 -10.38 -3.96 12.33
N LYS A 298 -9.67 -3.87 11.19
CA LYS A 298 -9.03 -2.69 10.61
C LYS A 298 -7.83 -2.17 11.40
N LYS A 299 -7.28 -3.00 12.28
CA LYS A 299 -6.01 -2.75 12.95
C LYS A 299 -4.97 -3.73 12.45
N THR A 300 -3.78 -3.26 12.32
CA THR A 300 -2.66 -4.14 12.01
C THR A 300 -2.30 -5.01 13.21
N ASP A 301 -2.28 -6.31 13.00
CA ASP A 301 -1.87 -7.30 14.00
C ASP A 301 -0.34 -7.42 14.06
N ILE A 302 0.15 -7.72 15.26
CA ILE A 302 1.55 -8.12 15.44
C ILE A 302 1.69 -9.57 15.00
N ALA A 303 2.55 -9.82 14.03
CA ALA A 303 2.71 -11.16 13.48
C ALA A 303 4.15 -11.43 13.02
N VAL A 304 4.59 -12.68 13.16
CA VAL A 304 5.89 -13.13 12.69
C VAL A 304 5.80 -14.46 11.95
N PHE A 305 6.59 -14.61 10.91
CA PHE A 305 6.87 -15.90 10.29
C PHE A 305 8.21 -16.42 10.80
N ARG A 306 8.24 -17.66 11.26
CA ARG A 306 9.46 -18.35 11.69
C ARG A 306 9.97 -19.30 10.63
N PRO A 307 11.00 -18.93 9.85
CA PRO A 307 11.50 -19.73 8.74
C PRO A 307 11.98 -21.12 9.18
N SER A 308 12.64 -21.20 10.34
CA SER A 308 13.20 -22.47 10.86
C SER A 308 12.13 -23.56 11.10
N MET A 309 10.86 -23.16 11.27
CA MET A 309 9.74 -24.08 11.52
C MET A 309 8.67 -24.04 10.43
N GLY A 310 8.65 -23.03 9.54
CA GLY A 310 7.56 -22.82 8.59
C GLY A 310 6.24 -22.48 9.28
N ILE A 311 6.29 -21.76 10.40
CA ILE A 311 5.12 -21.42 11.21
C ILE A 311 4.94 -19.91 11.30
N TRP A 312 3.70 -19.47 11.11
CA TRP A 312 3.23 -18.12 11.36
C TRP A 312 2.70 -18.03 12.78
N TYR A 313 3.11 -17.03 13.52
CA TYR A 313 2.60 -16.69 14.83
C TYR A 313 1.94 -15.32 14.73
N LEU A 314 0.66 -15.24 15.08
CA LEU A 314 -0.15 -14.03 14.99
C LEU A 314 -0.64 -13.66 16.39
N GLN A 315 -0.43 -12.42 16.80
CA GLN A 315 -1.06 -11.81 17.97
C GLN A 315 -2.10 -10.83 17.46
N ARG A 316 -3.28 -11.38 17.13
CA ARG A 316 -4.39 -10.62 16.55
C ARG A 316 -5.01 -9.72 17.61
N SER A 317 -5.40 -8.52 17.22
CA SER A 317 -5.87 -7.48 18.12
C SER A 317 -7.19 -7.83 18.79
N THR A 318 -8.10 -8.49 18.07
CA THR A 318 -9.43 -8.90 18.55
C THR A 318 -9.55 -10.42 18.73
N ALA A 319 -9.07 -11.21 17.75
CA ALA A 319 -9.23 -12.67 17.78
C ALA A 319 -8.14 -13.42 18.56
N GLY A 320 -7.16 -12.73 19.12
CA GLY A 320 -6.12 -13.30 19.97
C GLY A 320 -5.07 -14.14 19.21
N PHE A 321 -4.34 -14.97 19.95
CA PHE A 321 -3.19 -15.71 19.43
C PHE A 321 -3.60 -16.82 18.44
N LEU A 322 -2.80 -16.93 17.34
CA LEU A 322 -2.88 -18.05 16.40
C LEU A 322 -1.46 -18.51 16.04
N ALA A 323 -1.24 -19.81 15.95
CA ALA A 323 -0.06 -20.40 15.34
C ALA A 323 -0.51 -21.27 14.15
N GLN A 324 -0.01 -20.97 12.96
CA GLN A 324 -0.42 -21.60 11.71
C GLN A 324 0.79 -22.09 10.93
N PRO A 325 0.99 -23.41 10.77
CA PRO A 325 1.99 -23.96 9.86
C PRO A 325 1.66 -23.61 8.41
N TRP A 326 2.55 -22.87 7.73
CA TRP A 326 2.41 -22.55 6.31
C TRP A 326 3.72 -22.01 5.76
N GLY A 327 4.17 -22.60 4.65
CA GLY A 327 5.43 -22.21 4.02
C GLY A 327 6.63 -23.05 4.43
N ARG A 328 7.80 -22.67 3.97
CA ARG A 328 9.10 -23.30 4.19
C ARG A 328 10.16 -22.27 4.54
N SER A 329 11.33 -22.71 4.94
CA SER A 329 12.44 -21.84 5.36
C SER A 329 12.96 -20.91 4.27
N ASP A 330 12.85 -21.29 2.98
CA ASP A 330 13.29 -20.53 1.82
C ASP A 330 12.20 -19.64 1.20
N ASP A 331 10.98 -19.68 1.72
CA ASP A 331 9.88 -18.86 1.27
C ASP A 331 10.02 -17.39 1.73
N VAL A 332 9.49 -16.50 0.91
CA VAL A 332 9.32 -15.07 1.22
C VAL A 332 7.88 -14.86 1.70
N PRO A 333 7.65 -14.56 2.98
CA PRO A 333 6.30 -14.24 3.45
C PRO A 333 5.86 -12.89 2.88
N ILE A 334 4.62 -12.84 2.40
CA ILE A 334 4.18 -11.71 1.55
C ILE A 334 4.09 -10.38 2.30
N PRO A 335 3.51 -10.26 3.50
CA PRO A 335 3.53 -8.98 4.23
C PRO A 335 4.94 -8.49 4.57
N ASN A 336 5.94 -9.39 4.66
CA ASN A 336 7.32 -9.02 4.96
C ASN A 336 8.02 -8.26 3.83
N VAL A 337 7.51 -8.29 2.60
CA VAL A 337 8.09 -7.54 1.47
C VAL A 337 8.06 -6.03 1.68
N PHE A 338 7.21 -5.55 2.57
CA PHE A 338 7.10 -4.15 2.97
C PHE A 338 7.94 -3.81 4.22
N VAL A 339 8.60 -4.78 4.83
CA VAL A 339 9.48 -4.59 6.00
C VAL A 339 10.88 -4.20 5.53
N ARG A 340 11.50 -3.17 6.16
CA ARG A 340 12.78 -2.58 5.77
C ARG A 340 13.83 -2.65 6.86
#